data_41281024ca7f2a050bd6f2da89992217
#
_entry.id   41281024ca7f2a050bd6f2da89992217
#
_cell.length_a   1.000
_cell.length_b   1.000
_cell.length_c   1.000
_cell.angle_alpha   90.00
_cell.angle_beta   90.00
_cell.angle_gamma   90.00
#
_symmetry.space_group_name_H-M   'P 1'
#
loop_
_entity.id
_entity.type
_entity.pdbx_description
1 polymer ?
#
loop_
_entity_poly.entity_id
_entity_poly.type
_entity_poly.pdbx_seq_one_letter_code
_entity_poly.pdbx_strand_id
1 'polypeptide(L)'
;MFYTKGKSRYHQIIDFNLIGGLMMKKIGFIGIGTMGSRMAAQVRKAGYPVYVYDILPEPMAAAETLGAIACESPADVARKTDIFITMVRNSREVEEVVFGENGILEGAHAGHIYIDMCSSEPGSTKKIAAVMEERGIRMLDAPVSGGPIGAENGTLSILVGGDAAVMEEALPLLRTMGAPEKIIHVGSHGAGHTAKAVNNILFGTTLAATCEAIELGVKAGVPTELMVKVISSSSGNSYSINKLKNYFLAGKVNGGFSIALLNKDMGIADHLAEEEHVEMPVCRTAREYYREGIERGWSLLDNSKILTLFEEAGGIEIRL
;
A
#
# COMPACT_ATOMS: atom_id res chain seq x y z
N MET A 1 35.14 40.96 -10.17
CA MET A 1 35.36 39.54 -9.80
C MET A 1 34.00 38.88 -9.71
N PHE A 2 33.62 38.19 -10.77
CA PHE A 2 32.23 37.71 -10.98
C PHE A 2 32.05 36.35 -10.38
N TYR A 3 31.07 36.19 -9.48
CA TYR A 3 30.58 34.92 -9.02
C TYR A 3 29.39 34.46 -9.85
N THR A 4 29.60 33.47 -10.71
CA THR A 4 28.56 32.84 -11.49
C THR A 4 27.91 31.72 -10.66
N LYS A 5 26.60 31.83 -10.41
CA LYS A 5 25.74 30.79 -9.82
C LYS A 5 25.55 29.65 -10.83
N GLY A 6 26.14 28.49 -10.55
CA GLY A 6 25.84 27.23 -11.23
C GLY A 6 24.53 26.64 -10.71
N LYS A 7 23.48 26.68 -11.52
CA LYS A 7 22.27 25.89 -11.32
C LYS A 7 22.52 24.47 -11.82
N SER A 8 22.66 23.52 -10.93
CA SER A 8 22.64 22.08 -11.28
C SER A 8 21.23 21.67 -11.65
N ARG A 9 20.97 21.48 -12.95
CA ARG A 9 19.78 20.82 -13.48
C ARG A 9 20.09 19.34 -13.64
N TYR A 10 19.74 18.51 -12.67
CA TYR A 10 19.57 17.07 -12.89
C TYR A 10 18.11 16.79 -13.32
N HIS A 11 17.78 17.18 -14.55
CA HIS A 11 16.74 16.52 -15.33
C HIS A 11 17.48 15.60 -16.29
N GLN A 12 17.75 14.36 -15.90
CA GLN A 12 17.98 13.32 -16.87
C GLN A 12 16.61 13.00 -17.50
N ILE A 13 16.35 13.66 -18.62
CA ILE A 13 15.38 13.19 -19.61
C ILE A 13 15.97 11.87 -20.09
N ILE A 14 15.33 10.75 -19.71
CA ILE A 14 15.60 9.45 -20.31
C ILE A 14 15.22 9.59 -21.76
N ASP A 15 16.22 9.56 -22.62
CA ASP A 15 16.06 9.70 -24.07
C ASP A 15 15.41 8.41 -24.62
N PHE A 16 14.08 8.44 -24.77
CA PHE A 16 13.28 7.33 -25.26
C PHE A 16 13.60 6.88 -26.69
N ASN A 17 14.49 7.58 -27.39
CA ASN A 17 14.90 7.27 -28.75
C ASN A 17 16.07 6.30 -28.87
N LEU A 18 16.63 5.81 -27.75
CA LEU A 18 17.81 4.93 -27.76
C LEU A 18 17.52 3.44 -27.52
N ILE A 19 16.25 3.06 -27.34
CA ILE A 19 15.85 1.65 -27.25
C ILE A 19 15.30 1.24 -28.61
N GLY A 20 16.21 0.99 -29.53
CA GLY A 20 15.87 0.39 -30.81
C GLY A 20 15.19 -0.97 -30.63
N GLY A 21 13.92 -1.07 -31.02
CA GLY A 21 13.29 -2.35 -31.38
C GLY A 21 12.77 -3.27 -30.27
N LEU A 22 12.92 -2.96 -28.98
CA LEU A 22 12.21 -3.74 -27.95
C LEU A 22 10.77 -3.27 -27.83
N MET A 23 9.82 -4.14 -28.13
CA MET A 23 8.40 -3.88 -27.84
C MET A 23 8.24 -3.63 -26.33
N MET A 24 7.62 -2.50 -25.96
CA MET A 24 7.32 -2.21 -24.56
C MET A 24 6.43 -3.31 -23.97
N LYS A 25 6.78 -3.81 -22.77
CA LYS A 25 5.97 -4.80 -22.09
C LYS A 25 4.55 -4.27 -21.85
N LYS A 26 3.57 -5.13 -22.07
CA LYS A 26 2.16 -4.87 -21.78
C LYS A 26 1.90 -5.15 -20.31
N ILE A 27 1.28 -4.21 -19.62
CA ILE A 27 1.06 -4.30 -18.17
C ILE A 27 -0.42 -4.46 -17.88
N GLY A 28 -0.74 -5.47 -17.06
CA GLY A 28 -2.10 -5.74 -16.59
C GLY A 28 -2.32 -5.24 -15.17
N PHE A 29 -3.50 -4.69 -14.89
CA PHE A 29 -3.96 -4.41 -13.53
C PHE A 29 -5.27 -5.12 -13.26
N ILE A 30 -5.34 -5.88 -12.18
CA ILE A 30 -6.52 -6.55 -11.67
C ILE A 30 -6.84 -5.92 -10.30
N GLY A 31 -7.99 -5.22 -10.25
CA GLY A 31 -8.32 -4.32 -9.16
C GLY A 31 -7.82 -2.90 -9.44
N ILE A 32 -8.72 -2.03 -9.91
CA ILE A 32 -8.45 -0.62 -10.21
C ILE A 32 -9.32 0.32 -9.37
N GLY A 33 -9.49 -0.05 -8.10
CA GLY A 33 -10.09 0.82 -7.08
C GLY A 33 -9.20 2.03 -6.76
N THR A 34 -9.31 2.55 -5.54
CA THR A 34 -8.63 3.80 -5.11
C THR A 34 -7.12 3.80 -5.35
N MET A 35 -6.44 2.68 -5.11
CA MET A 35 -4.98 2.57 -5.31
C MET A 35 -4.64 2.15 -6.73
N GLY A 36 -5.22 1.06 -7.21
CA GLY A 36 -4.89 0.46 -8.51
C GLY A 36 -5.10 1.41 -9.68
N SER A 37 -6.16 2.21 -9.69
CA SER A 37 -6.41 3.22 -10.74
C SER A 37 -5.30 4.27 -10.83
N ARG A 38 -4.81 4.76 -9.69
CA ARG A 38 -3.74 5.75 -9.64
C ARG A 38 -2.39 5.15 -10.06
N MET A 39 -2.11 3.92 -9.62
CA MET A 39 -0.91 3.19 -10.01
C MET A 39 -0.91 2.89 -11.51
N ALA A 40 -2.02 2.40 -12.06
CA ALA A 40 -2.20 2.16 -13.48
C ALA A 40 -2.03 3.44 -14.32
N ALA A 41 -2.51 4.58 -13.82
CA ALA A 41 -2.32 5.88 -14.46
C ALA A 41 -0.85 6.30 -14.53
N GLN A 42 -0.05 6.04 -13.48
CA GLN A 42 1.40 6.33 -13.51
C GLN A 42 2.14 5.43 -14.51
N VAL A 43 1.81 4.13 -14.54
CA VAL A 43 2.36 3.18 -15.51
C VAL A 43 2.04 3.61 -16.94
N ARG A 44 0.79 4.02 -17.18
CA ARG A 44 0.36 4.52 -18.49
C ARG A 44 1.05 5.83 -18.86
N LYS A 45 1.20 6.76 -17.91
CA LYS A 45 1.92 8.03 -18.11
C LYS A 45 3.39 7.81 -18.48
N ALA A 46 3.99 6.71 -18.02
CA ALA A 46 5.33 6.28 -18.43
C ALA A 46 5.38 5.64 -19.82
N GLY A 47 4.24 5.51 -20.52
CA GLY A 47 4.14 5.05 -21.90
C GLY A 47 3.80 3.56 -22.07
N TYR A 48 3.65 2.80 -20.98
CA TYR A 48 3.30 1.37 -21.10
C TYR A 48 1.85 1.18 -21.60
N PRO A 49 1.58 0.20 -22.48
CA PRO A 49 0.22 -0.26 -22.74
C PRO A 49 -0.36 -0.90 -21.48
N VAL A 50 -1.50 -0.39 -20.99
CA VAL A 50 -2.13 -0.85 -19.75
C VAL A 50 -3.46 -1.50 -20.03
N TYR A 51 -3.62 -2.72 -19.55
CA TYR A 51 -4.83 -3.54 -19.61
C TYR A 51 -5.41 -3.65 -18.21
N VAL A 52 -6.73 -3.55 -18.07
CA VAL A 52 -7.36 -3.46 -16.76
C VAL A 52 -8.56 -4.39 -16.62
N TYR A 53 -8.77 -4.87 -15.40
CA TYR A 53 -9.98 -5.55 -14.99
C TYR A 53 -10.38 -5.16 -13.57
N ASP A 54 -11.64 -4.91 -13.34
CA ASP A 54 -12.29 -4.77 -12.03
C ASP A 54 -13.69 -5.39 -12.09
N ILE A 55 -14.18 -5.86 -10.95
CA ILE A 55 -15.54 -6.39 -10.82
C ILE A 55 -16.60 -5.29 -10.90
N LEU A 56 -16.22 -4.02 -10.68
CA LEU A 56 -17.10 -2.87 -10.72
C LEU A 56 -17.00 -2.16 -12.07
N PRO A 57 -18.14 -1.83 -12.72
CA PRO A 57 -18.14 -1.20 -14.03
C PRO A 57 -17.65 0.25 -14.01
N GLU A 58 -17.84 0.99 -12.92
CA GLU A 58 -17.49 2.40 -12.84
C GLU A 58 -15.97 2.63 -12.92
N PRO A 59 -15.10 1.90 -12.17
CA PRO A 59 -13.66 2.01 -12.34
C PRO A 59 -13.18 1.63 -13.73
N MET A 60 -13.83 0.62 -14.37
CA MET A 60 -13.51 0.17 -15.73
C MET A 60 -13.75 1.30 -16.74
N ALA A 61 -14.94 1.90 -16.74
CA ALA A 61 -15.28 3.00 -17.64
C ALA A 61 -14.38 4.22 -17.44
N ALA A 62 -14.02 4.53 -16.18
CA ALA A 62 -13.07 5.60 -15.89
C ALA A 62 -11.67 5.32 -16.45
N ALA A 63 -11.18 4.10 -16.35
CA ALA A 63 -9.87 3.70 -16.86
C ALA A 63 -9.81 3.73 -18.41
N GLU A 64 -10.86 3.31 -19.09
CA GLU A 64 -10.96 3.40 -20.55
C GLU A 64 -10.95 4.85 -21.04
N THR A 65 -11.62 5.77 -20.34
CA THR A 65 -11.59 7.21 -20.64
C THR A 65 -10.16 7.76 -20.55
N LEU A 66 -9.34 7.21 -19.66
CA LEU A 66 -7.92 7.52 -19.53
C LEU A 66 -7.05 6.73 -20.52
N GLY A 67 -7.64 5.88 -21.37
CA GLY A 67 -7.01 5.13 -22.45
C GLY A 67 -6.35 3.83 -21.99
N ALA A 68 -6.77 3.24 -20.89
CA ALA A 68 -6.48 1.84 -20.59
C ALA A 68 -7.37 0.92 -21.46
N ILE A 69 -6.97 -0.33 -21.61
CA ILE A 69 -7.69 -1.34 -22.40
C ILE A 69 -8.44 -2.25 -21.42
N ALA A 70 -9.75 -2.25 -21.50
CA ALA A 70 -10.59 -3.13 -20.68
C ALA A 70 -10.42 -4.60 -21.06
N CYS A 71 -10.45 -5.46 -20.07
CA CYS A 71 -10.45 -6.92 -20.18
C CYS A 71 -11.71 -7.48 -19.53
N GLU A 72 -12.08 -8.69 -19.95
CA GLU A 72 -13.33 -9.34 -19.51
C GLU A 72 -13.15 -10.14 -18.21
N SER A 73 -11.90 -10.50 -17.86
CA SER A 73 -11.59 -11.30 -16.68
C SER A 73 -10.10 -11.18 -16.28
N PRO A 74 -9.71 -11.65 -15.08
CA PRO A 74 -8.31 -11.82 -14.70
C PRO A 74 -7.52 -12.70 -15.69
N ALA A 75 -8.13 -13.77 -16.20
CA ALA A 75 -7.52 -14.62 -17.23
C ALA A 75 -7.27 -13.86 -18.56
N ASP A 76 -8.20 -12.97 -18.93
CA ASP A 76 -8.05 -12.15 -20.14
C ASP A 76 -6.94 -11.12 -19.99
N VAL A 77 -6.78 -10.50 -18.80
CA VAL A 77 -5.63 -9.65 -18.48
C VAL A 77 -4.34 -10.45 -18.64
N ALA A 78 -4.22 -11.62 -18.01
CA ALA A 78 -3.02 -12.43 -18.05
C ALA A 78 -2.66 -12.84 -19.50
N ARG A 79 -3.63 -13.25 -20.33
CA ARG A 79 -3.40 -13.61 -21.74
C ARG A 79 -2.87 -12.47 -22.61
N LYS A 80 -3.24 -11.24 -22.29
CA LYS A 80 -2.95 -10.05 -23.13
C LYS A 80 -1.70 -9.30 -22.70
N THR A 81 -1.10 -9.64 -21.56
CA THR A 81 -0.03 -8.85 -20.93
C THR A 81 1.21 -9.68 -20.59
N ASP A 82 2.35 -9.03 -20.45
CA ASP A 82 3.63 -9.67 -20.09
C ASP A 82 3.87 -9.68 -18.58
N ILE A 83 3.36 -8.64 -17.91
CA ILE A 83 3.40 -8.46 -16.46
C ILE A 83 2.01 -8.09 -16.00
N PHE A 84 1.49 -8.76 -15.00
CA PHE A 84 0.19 -8.40 -14.41
C PHE A 84 0.27 -8.23 -12.90
N ILE A 85 -0.53 -7.29 -12.41
CA ILE A 85 -0.52 -6.78 -11.04
C ILE A 85 -1.89 -7.00 -10.42
N THR A 86 -1.93 -7.53 -9.21
CA THR A 86 -3.14 -7.49 -8.37
C THR A 86 -3.08 -6.33 -7.39
N MET A 87 -4.22 -5.62 -7.25
CA MET A 87 -4.41 -4.57 -6.25
C MET A 87 -5.84 -4.60 -5.71
N VAL A 88 -6.17 -5.70 -5.02
CA VAL A 88 -7.46 -5.99 -4.40
C VAL A 88 -7.37 -5.86 -2.87
N ARG A 89 -8.48 -6.13 -2.13
CA ARG A 89 -8.60 -5.72 -0.73
C ARG A 89 -7.91 -6.63 0.28
N ASN A 90 -7.80 -7.93 -0.01
CA ASN A 90 -7.32 -8.94 0.94
C ASN A 90 -6.83 -10.22 0.25
N SER A 91 -6.19 -11.13 1.01
CA SER A 91 -5.63 -12.40 0.52
C SER A 91 -6.68 -13.31 -0.12
N ARG A 92 -7.89 -13.36 0.42
CA ARG A 92 -8.97 -14.19 -0.12
C ARG A 92 -9.35 -13.75 -1.54
N GLU A 93 -9.46 -12.45 -1.76
CA GLU A 93 -9.72 -11.90 -3.09
C GLU A 93 -8.54 -12.13 -4.04
N VAL A 94 -7.30 -12.09 -3.55
CA VAL A 94 -6.12 -12.46 -4.35
C VAL A 94 -6.21 -13.93 -4.75
N GLU A 95 -6.51 -14.84 -3.83
CA GLU A 95 -6.68 -16.27 -4.13
C GLU A 95 -7.82 -16.51 -5.14
N GLU A 96 -8.93 -15.81 -4.99
CA GLU A 96 -10.06 -15.89 -5.93
C GLU A 96 -9.66 -15.40 -7.33
N VAL A 97 -8.96 -14.27 -7.43
CA VAL A 97 -8.43 -13.75 -8.70
C VAL A 97 -7.41 -14.69 -9.34
N VAL A 98 -6.62 -15.40 -8.53
CA VAL A 98 -5.59 -16.32 -9.04
C VAL A 98 -6.19 -17.68 -9.41
N PHE A 99 -6.96 -18.29 -8.52
CA PHE A 99 -7.41 -19.70 -8.61
C PHE A 99 -8.86 -19.87 -9.06
N GLY A 100 -9.68 -18.81 -9.01
CA GLY A 100 -11.09 -18.86 -9.33
C GLY A 100 -11.37 -19.09 -10.82
N GLU A 101 -12.64 -19.25 -11.16
CA GLU A 101 -13.11 -19.36 -12.54
C GLU A 101 -12.74 -18.08 -13.32
N ASN A 102 -12.20 -18.23 -14.51
CA ASN A 102 -11.61 -17.14 -15.31
C ASN A 102 -10.50 -16.37 -14.57
N GLY A 103 -9.84 -17.03 -13.60
CA GLY A 103 -8.73 -16.49 -12.82
C GLY A 103 -7.42 -16.43 -13.62
N ILE A 104 -6.41 -15.81 -13.01
CA ILE A 104 -5.09 -15.61 -13.63
C ILE A 104 -4.51 -16.90 -14.21
N LEU A 105 -4.62 -18.02 -13.49
CA LEU A 105 -4.02 -19.30 -13.91
C LEU A 105 -4.60 -19.88 -15.19
N GLU A 106 -5.79 -19.47 -15.61
CA GLU A 106 -6.38 -19.89 -16.88
C GLU A 106 -5.83 -19.10 -18.09
N GLY A 107 -5.23 -17.94 -17.84
CA GLY A 107 -4.68 -17.08 -18.89
C GLY A 107 -3.16 -16.97 -18.88
N ALA A 108 -2.53 -17.20 -17.73
CA ALA A 108 -1.09 -17.06 -17.57
C ALA A 108 -0.31 -18.29 -18.10
N HIS A 109 0.92 -18.05 -18.55
CA HIS A 109 1.83 -19.08 -19.06
C HIS A 109 3.27 -18.81 -18.63
N ALA A 110 4.15 -19.79 -18.85
CA ALA A 110 5.58 -19.66 -18.55
C ALA A 110 6.20 -18.40 -19.17
N GLY A 111 7.03 -17.72 -18.40
CA GLY A 111 7.70 -16.48 -18.79
C GLY A 111 7.00 -15.19 -18.33
N HIS A 112 5.74 -15.24 -17.95
CA HIS A 112 5.06 -14.09 -17.34
C HIS A 112 5.66 -13.70 -15.97
N ILE A 113 5.43 -12.46 -15.57
CA ILE A 113 5.68 -11.99 -14.21
C ILE A 113 4.35 -11.59 -13.58
N TYR A 114 4.05 -12.17 -12.43
CA TYR A 114 2.96 -11.80 -11.56
C TYR A 114 3.47 -10.96 -10.39
N ILE A 115 2.83 -9.82 -10.10
CA ILE A 115 3.20 -8.95 -8.97
C ILE A 115 1.96 -8.74 -8.10
N ASP A 116 1.97 -9.28 -6.87
CA ASP A 116 0.92 -8.97 -5.89
C ASP A 116 1.30 -7.72 -5.09
N MET A 117 0.58 -6.62 -5.31
CA MET A 117 0.79 -5.35 -4.62
C MET A 117 -0.25 -5.08 -3.52
N CYS A 118 -1.05 -6.08 -3.17
CA CYS A 118 -2.05 -6.03 -2.11
C CYS A 118 -1.40 -6.00 -0.71
N SER A 119 -2.21 -5.90 0.34
CA SER A 119 -1.80 -6.26 1.71
C SER A 119 -2.36 -7.65 2.02
N SER A 120 -1.54 -8.66 1.80
CA SER A 120 -1.89 -10.08 1.85
C SER A 120 -1.17 -10.81 2.99
N GLU A 121 -1.69 -11.95 3.39
CA GLU A 121 -1.05 -12.84 4.36
C GLU A 121 0.17 -13.53 3.72
N PRO A 122 1.33 -13.56 4.40
CA PRO A 122 2.53 -14.21 3.88
C PRO A 122 2.35 -15.68 3.54
N GLY A 123 1.52 -16.42 4.30
CA GLY A 123 1.19 -17.80 4.05
C GLY A 123 0.46 -18.00 2.71
N SER A 124 -0.53 -17.15 2.41
CA SER A 124 -1.23 -17.14 1.12
C SER A 124 -0.27 -16.84 -0.04
N THR A 125 0.60 -15.86 0.14
CA THR A 125 1.63 -15.50 -0.85
C THR A 125 2.54 -16.68 -1.19
N LYS A 126 3.07 -17.39 -0.18
CA LYS A 126 3.93 -18.56 -0.37
C LYS A 126 3.22 -19.67 -1.13
N LYS A 127 1.94 -19.91 -0.81
CA LYS A 127 1.08 -20.89 -1.51
C LYS A 127 0.91 -20.52 -2.99
N ILE A 128 0.60 -19.26 -3.29
CA ILE A 128 0.44 -18.78 -4.66
C ILE A 128 1.76 -18.88 -5.41
N ALA A 129 2.87 -18.44 -4.79
CA ALA A 129 4.20 -18.47 -5.40
C ALA A 129 4.62 -19.88 -5.82
N ALA A 130 4.36 -20.90 -4.99
CA ALA A 130 4.65 -22.29 -5.31
C ALA A 130 3.89 -22.76 -6.57
N VAL A 131 2.60 -22.44 -6.68
CA VAL A 131 1.80 -22.80 -7.87
C VAL A 131 2.25 -22.04 -9.12
N MET A 132 2.65 -20.77 -8.98
CA MET A 132 3.19 -19.98 -10.09
C MET A 132 4.51 -20.57 -10.59
N GLU A 133 5.40 -20.95 -9.67
CA GLU A 133 6.70 -21.57 -10.00
C GLU A 133 6.52 -22.89 -10.76
N GLU A 134 5.62 -23.77 -10.33
CA GLU A 134 5.29 -25.03 -11.03
C GLU A 134 4.85 -24.80 -12.48
N ARG A 135 4.28 -23.62 -12.78
CA ARG A 135 3.84 -23.23 -14.13
C ARG A 135 4.87 -22.38 -14.89
N GLY A 136 6.05 -22.18 -14.32
CA GLY A 136 7.09 -21.32 -14.91
C GLY A 136 6.74 -19.84 -14.94
N ILE A 137 5.80 -19.40 -14.09
CA ILE A 137 5.41 -18.00 -13.90
C ILE A 137 6.23 -17.44 -12.74
N ARG A 138 6.91 -16.34 -12.96
CA ARG A 138 7.72 -15.68 -11.94
C ARG A 138 6.84 -14.76 -11.10
N MET A 139 7.01 -14.75 -9.79
CA MET A 139 6.17 -13.96 -8.89
C MET A 139 7.01 -13.03 -8.02
N LEU A 140 6.43 -11.88 -7.70
CA LEU A 140 6.87 -10.96 -6.64
C LEU A 140 5.67 -10.62 -5.75
N ASP A 141 5.88 -10.54 -4.46
CA ASP A 141 4.98 -9.84 -3.54
C ASP A 141 5.56 -8.46 -3.26
N ALA A 142 4.81 -7.43 -3.60
CA ALA A 142 5.31 -6.07 -3.63
C ALA A 142 4.31 -5.07 -3.00
N PRO A 143 3.86 -5.29 -1.76
CA PRO A 143 2.93 -4.40 -1.10
C PRO A 143 3.47 -2.98 -0.99
N VAL A 144 2.55 -2.01 -0.99
CA VAL A 144 2.87 -0.59 -1.08
C VAL A 144 2.53 0.18 0.19
N SER A 145 3.24 1.28 0.39
CA SER A 145 2.97 2.26 1.45
C SER A 145 3.09 3.68 0.90
N GLY A 146 2.21 4.60 1.36
CA GLY A 146 2.15 6.00 0.89
C GLY A 146 0.73 6.46 0.57
N GLY A 147 -0.24 5.54 0.57
CA GLY A 147 -1.65 5.81 0.36
C GLY A 147 -1.98 6.39 -1.02
N PRO A 148 -3.21 6.91 -1.21
CA PRO A 148 -3.66 7.42 -2.51
C PRO A 148 -2.79 8.55 -3.06
N ILE A 149 -2.27 9.43 -2.20
CA ILE A 149 -1.40 10.54 -2.59
C ILE A 149 -0.07 10.01 -3.12
N GLY A 150 0.53 9.02 -2.45
CA GLY A 150 1.76 8.37 -2.93
C GLY A 150 1.56 7.66 -4.27
N ALA A 151 0.42 6.99 -4.46
CA ALA A 151 0.07 6.33 -5.71
C ALA A 151 -0.12 7.34 -6.86
N GLU A 152 -0.81 8.46 -6.59
CA GLU A 152 -1.05 9.52 -7.57
C GLU A 152 0.25 10.23 -8.02
N ASN A 153 1.21 10.36 -7.09
CA ASN A 153 2.47 11.05 -7.36
C ASN A 153 3.61 10.11 -7.81
N GLY A 154 3.39 8.79 -7.85
CA GLY A 154 4.43 7.81 -8.16
C GLY A 154 5.54 7.76 -7.10
N THR A 155 5.20 7.96 -5.82
CA THR A 155 6.16 8.07 -4.71
C THR A 155 5.95 7.03 -3.62
N LEU A 156 5.30 5.92 -3.97
CA LEU A 156 5.07 4.82 -3.03
C LEU A 156 6.39 4.22 -2.52
N SER A 157 6.38 3.76 -1.28
CA SER A 157 7.32 2.73 -0.85
C SER A 157 6.82 1.39 -1.33
N ILE A 158 7.68 0.57 -1.91
CA ILE A 158 7.37 -0.76 -2.42
C ILE A 158 8.31 -1.76 -1.76
N LEU A 159 7.74 -2.72 -1.02
CA LEU A 159 8.50 -3.72 -0.26
C LEU A 159 8.47 -5.04 -1.04
N VAL A 160 9.57 -5.39 -1.68
CA VAL A 160 9.58 -6.49 -2.67
C VAL A 160 10.11 -7.78 -2.06
N GLY A 161 9.28 -8.82 -2.03
CA GLY A 161 9.66 -10.20 -1.77
C GLY A 161 9.68 -11.02 -3.07
N GLY A 162 10.55 -12.01 -3.14
CA GLY A 162 10.72 -12.88 -4.30
C GLY A 162 12.17 -12.87 -4.82
N ASP A 163 12.37 -13.41 -6.03
CA ASP A 163 13.69 -13.48 -6.65
C ASP A 163 14.23 -12.08 -7.02
N ALA A 164 15.45 -11.78 -6.61
CA ALA A 164 16.11 -10.51 -6.88
C ALA A 164 16.28 -10.23 -8.38
N ALA A 165 16.53 -11.24 -9.20
CA ALA A 165 16.65 -11.06 -10.64
C ALA A 165 15.31 -10.72 -11.29
N VAL A 166 14.21 -11.27 -10.78
CA VAL A 166 12.85 -10.90 -11.22
C VAL A 166 12.51 -9.46 -10.80
N MET A 167 12.92 -9.06 -9.58
CA MET A 167 12.77 -7.67 -9.15
C MET A 167 13.54 -6.70 -10.05
N GLU A 168 14.80 -7.00 -10.37
CA GLU A 168 15.61 -6.16 -11.26
C GLU A 168 14.96 -6.02 -12.66
N GLU A 169 14.37 -7.09 -13.20
CA GLU A 169 13.61 -7.04 -14.46
C GLU A 169 12.34 -6.18 -14.35
N ALA A 170 11.66 -6.22 -13.21
CA ALA A 170 10.46 -5.43 -12.93
C ALA A 170 10.76 -3.98 -12.49
N LEU A 171 12.01 -3.68 -12.11
CA LEU A 171 12.38 -2.40 -11.51
C LEU A 171 12.01 -1.16 -12.36
N PRO A 172 12.15 -1.15 -13.70
CA PRO A 172 11.69 -0.03 -14.52
C PRO A 172 10.19 0.24 -14.36
N LEU A 173 9.37 -0.81 -14.25
CA LEU A 173 7.93 -0.71 -14.00
C LEU A 173 7.65 -0.21 -12.58
N LEU A 174 8.28 -0.79 -11.57
CA LEU A 174 8.08 -0.40 -10.16
C LEU A 174 8.42 1.08 -9.92
N ARG A 175 9.46 1.61 -10.59
CA ARG A 175 9.85 3.02 -10.54
C ARG A 175 8.82 3.99 -11.12
N THR A 176 7.86 3.52 -11.88
CA THR A 176 6.77 4.38 -12.35
C THR A 176 5.77 4.68 -11.23
N MET A 177 5.68 3.81 -10.23
CA MET A 177 4.72 3.88 -9.13
C MET A 177 5.35 4.24 -7.79
N GLY A 178 6.64 3.97 -7.61
CA GLY A 178 7.37 4.16 -6.36
C GLY A 178 8.58 5.07 -6.48
N ALA A 179 8.96 5.72 -5.37
CA ALA A 179 10.20 6.47 -5.28
C ALA A 179 11.39 5.51 -5.34
N PRO A 180 12.39 5.75 -6.20
CA PRO A 180 13.50 4.80 -6.42
C PRO A 180 14.20 4.35 -5.14
N GLU A 181 14.41 5.26 -4.18
CA GLU A 181 15.06 5.00 -2.89
C GLU A 181 14.16 4.28 -1.88
N LYS A 182 12.88 4.09 -2.21
CA LYS A 182 11.88 3.40 -1.37
C LYS A 182 11.39 2.08 -1.98
N ILE A 183 12.01 1.61 -3.04
CA ILE A 183 11.77 0.29 -3.61
C ILE A 183 12.83 -0.63 -3.01
N ILE A 184 12.41 -1.51 -2.09
CA ILE A 184 13.30 -2.26 -1.22
C ILE A 184 13.08 -3.76 -1.43
N HIS A 185 14.11 -4.50 -1.84
CA HIS A 185 14.10 -5.95 -1.79
C HIS A 185 14.29 -6.42 -0.35
N VAL A 186 13.31 -7.14 0.18
CA VAL A 186 13.27 -7.52 1.60
C VAL A 186 13.45 -9.02 1.84
N GLY A 187 13.56 -9.84 0.80
CA GLY A 187 13.81 -11.27 0.92
C GLY A 187 13.03 -12.13 -0.08
N SER A 188 12.82 -13.41 0.24
CA SER A 188 12.08 -14.38 -0.55
C SER A 188 10.57 -14.08 -0.57
N HIS A 189 9.79 -14.90 -1.31
CA HIS A 189 8.33 -14.79 -1.37
C HIS A 189 7.69 -14.74 0.03
N GLY A 190 6.79 -13.79 0.23
CA GLY A 190 6.12 -13.48 1.48
C GLY A 190 6.87 -12.47 2.36
N ALA A 191 8.15 -12.18 2.11
CA ALA A 191 8.90 -11.21 2.91
C ALA A 191 8.39 -9.77 2.73
N GLY A 192 7.92 -9.39 1.54
CA GLY A 192 7.28 -8.11 1.29
C GLY A 192 6.01 -7.94 2.14
N HIS A 193 5.12 -8.92 2.10
CA HIS A 193 3.89 -8.91 2.91
C HIS A 193 4.18 -8.97 4.42
N THR A 194 5.18 -9.74 4.85
CA THR A 194 5.66 -9.75 6.25
C THR A 194 6.12 -8.35 6.67
N ALA A 195 7.00 -7.72 5.90
CA ALA A 195 7.49 -6.38 6.19
C ALA A 195 6.35 -5.34 6.23
N LYS A 196 5.38 -5.48 5.33
CA LYS A 196 4.18 -4.63 5.31
C LYS A 196 3.31 -4.82 6.55
N ALA A 197 3.04 -6.05 6.96
CA ALA A 197 2.25 -6.36 8.16
C ALA A 197 2.92 -5.80 9.42
N VAL A 198 4.24 -6.03 9.59
CA VAL A 198 5.02 -5.48 10.71
C VAL A 198 5.01 -3.97 10.73
N ASN A 199 5.17 -3.31 9.58
CA ASN A 199 5.07 -1.85 9.50
C ASN A 199 3.69 -1.34 9.93
N ASN A 200 2.62 -2.01 9.49
CA ASN A 200 1.26 -1.51 9.74
C ASN A 200 0.80 -1.78 11.18
N ILE A 201 1.20 -2.88 11.81
CA ILE A 201 0.90 -3.10 13.23
C ILE A 201 1.68 -2.12 14.11
N LEU A 202 2.94 -1.81 13.78
CA LEU A 202 3.70 -0.79 14.48
C LEU A 202 3.06 0.60 14.32
N PHE A 203 2.62 0.96 13.12
CA PHE A 203 1.92 2.21 12.86
C PHE A 203 0.63 2.31 13.69
N GLY A 204 -0.22 1.27 13.67
CA GLY A 204 -1.47 1.25 14.44
C GLY A 204 -1.21 1.37 15.93
N THR A 205 -0.23 0.65 16.46
CA THR A 205 0.15 0.68 17.87
C THR A 205 0.67 2.05 18.29
N THR A 206 1.56 2.64 17.50
CA THR A 206 2.08 3.98 17.81
C THR A 206 1.02 5.06 17.69
N LEU A 207 0.01 4.90 16.83
CA LEU A 207 -1.09 5.86 16.73
C LEU A 207 -1.97 5.81 17.98
N ALA A 208 -2.34 4.63 18.47
CA ALA A 208 -3.10 4.47 19.71
C ALA A 208 -2.33 5.07 20.92
N ALA A 209 -1.06 4.71 21.06
CA ALA A 209 -0.20 5.25 22.12
C ALA A 209 -0.04 6.78 22.03
N THR A 210 0.00 7.34 20.81
CA THR A 210 0.08 8.79 20.61
C THR A 210 -1.23 9.47 21.03
N CYS A 211 -2.39 8.86 20.76
CA CYS A 211 -3.69 9.36 21.21
C CYS A 211 -3.76 9.42 22.74
N GLU A 212 -3.39 8.34 23.41
CA GLU A 212 -3.35 8.24 24.90
C GLU A 212 -2.41 9.28 25.51
N ALA A 213 -1.19 9.44 24.95
CA ALA A 213 -0.23 10.42 25.44
C ALA A 213 -0.71 11.86 25.27
N ILE A 214 -1.38 12.19 24.16
CA ILE A 214 -1.96 13.54 23.95
C ILE A 214 -3.10 13.78 24.95
N GLU A 215 -4.00 12.80 25.14
CA GLU A 215 -5.07 12.88 26.14
C GLU A 215 -4.50 13.23 27.52
N LEU A 216 -3.52 12.47 28.00
CA LEU A 216 -2.89 12.71 29.30
C LEU A 216 -2.32 14.13 29.40
N GLY A 217 -1.58 14.58 28.39
CA GLY A 217 -0.96 15.90 28.39
C GLY A 217 -1.97 17.03 28.40
N VAL A 218 -3.04 16.94 27.61
CA VAL A 218 -4.11 17.94 27.53
C VAL A 218 -4.91 17.96 28.84
N LYS A 219 -5.23 16.79 29.37
CA LYS A 219 -5.93 16.67 30.67
C LYS A 219 -5.10 17.22 31.83
N ALA A 220 -3.78 17.13 31.76
CA ALA A 220 -2.83 17.72 32.71
C ALA A 220 -2.64 19.24 32.51
N GLY A 221 -3.33 19.88 31.58
CA GLY A 221 -3.37 21.33 31.37
C GLY A 221 -2.43 21.87 30.30
N VAL A 222 -1.77 21.01 29.50
CA VAL A 222 -0.95 21.48 28.39
C VAL A 222 -1.84 21.66 27.14
N PRO A 223 -1.85 22.84 26.51
CA PRO A 223 -2.62 23.06 25.28
C PRO A 223 -2.25 22.06 24.17
N THR A 224 -3.25 21.57 23.43
CA THR A 224 -3.08 20.57 22.36
C THR A 224 -2.00 20.95 21.37
N GLU A 225 -1.97 22.21 20.90
CA GLU A 225 -0.96 22.70 19.97
C GLU A 225 0.47 22.54 20.50
N LEU A 226 0.67 22.83 21.79
CA LEU A 226 1.98 22.69 22.43
C LEU A 226 2.35 21.22 22.63
N MET A 227 1.40 20.36 23.01
CA MET A 227 1.66 18.90 23.07
C MET A 227 2.08 18.34 21.72
N VAL A 228 1.36 18.68 20.65
CA VAL A 228 1.72 18.28 19.28
C VAL A 228 3.11 18.78 18.91
N LYS A 229 3.44 20.04 19.23
CA LYS A 229 4.75 20.62 18.96
C LYS A 229 5.86 19.92 19.75
N VAL A 230 5.66 19.67 21.03
CA VAL A 230 6.65 18.97 21.89
C VAL A 230 6.90 17.56 21.37
N ILE A 231 5.86 16.76 21.14
CA ILE A 231 6.00 15.38 20.65
C ILE A 231 6.69 15.37 19.29
N SER A 232 6.29 16.26 18.35
CA SER A 232 6.86 16.31 17.00
C SER A 232 8.34 16.70 16.97
N SER A 233 8.84 17.39 17.99
CA SER A 233 10.23 17.87 18.05
C SER A 233 11.12 17.09 19.02
N SER A 234 10.59 16.07 19.69
CA SER A 234 11.27 15.31 20.73
C SER A 234 11.33 13.80 20.41
N SER A 235 11.88 12.99 21.30
CA SER A 235 12.07 11.53 21.12
C SER A 235 10.77 10.73 20.96
N GLY A 236 9.62 11.29 21.35
CA GLY A 236 8.30 10.70 21.11
C GLY A 236 7.78 10.87 19.68
N ASN A 237 8.55 11.52 18.79
CA ASN A 237 8.12 11.74 17.42
C ASN A 237 7.95 10.43 16.65
N SER A 238 6.89 10.38 15.85
CA SER A 238 6.57 9.26 14.96
C SER A 238 5.73 9.75 13.77
N TYR A 239 5.47 8.88 12.80
CA TYR A 239 4.51 9.18 11.74
C TYR A 239 3.11 9.47 12.30
N SER A 240 2.76 8.87 13.44
CA SER A 240 1.44 8.94 14.06
C SER A 240 1.06 10.35 14.53
N ILE A 241 1.99 11.12 15.11
CA ILE A 241 1.70 12.51 15.50
C ILE A 241 1.40 13.40 14.28
N ASN A 242 2.11 13.20 13.17
CA ASN A 242 1.85 13.90 11.92
C ASN A 242 0.51 13.47 11.31
N LYS A 243 0.16 12.19 11.44
CA LYS A 243 -1.14 11.66 11.04
C LYS A 243 -2.27 12.34 11.81
N LEU A 244 -2.20 12.40 13.14
CA LEU A 244 -3.20 13.10 13.96
C LEU A 244 -3.31 14.58 13.59
N LYS A 245 -2.20 15.29 13.49
CA LYS A 245 -2.16 16.71 13.11
C LYS A 245 -2.82 16.98 11.75
N ASN A 246 -2.51 16.16 10.74
CA ASN A 246 -2.92 16.42 9.35
C ASN A 246 -4.33 15.91 9.02
N TYR A 247 -4.88 15.03 9.86
CA TYR A 247 -6.20 14.43 9.65
C TYR A 247 -7.18 14.81 10.76
N PHE A 248 -7.16 14.15 11.91
CA PHE A 248 -8.16 14.37 12.96
C PHE A 248 -8.17 15.81 13.45
N LEU A 249 -7.02 16.33 13.88
CA LEU A 249 -6.90 17.69 14.41
C LEU A 249 -7.14 18.76 13.34
N ALA A 250 -7.02 18.42 12.07
CA ALA A 250 -7.39 19.29 10.95
C ALA A 250 -8.85 19.12 10.49
N GLY A 251 -9.68 18.35 11.23
CA GLY A 251 -11.08 18.08 10.88
C GLY A 251 -11.30 17.15 9.68
N LYS A 252 -10.27 16.43 9.22
CA LYS A 252 -10.29 15.58 8.02
C LYS A 252 -10.42 14.12 8.43
N VAL A 253 -11.60 13.70 8.88
CA VAL A 253 -11.83 12.31 9.31
C VAL A 253 -12.43 11.42 8.20
N ASN A 254 -12.74 11.97 7.04
CA ASN A 254 -13.26 11.23 5.88
C ASN A 254 -12.14 10.99 4.87
N GLY A 255 -12.04 9.76 4.36
CA GLY A 255 -10.99 9.36 3.41
C GLY A 255 -9.68 8.96 4.10
N GLY A 256 -8.61 8.83 3.32
CA GLY A 256 -7.32 8.37 3.84
C GLY A 256 -7.25 6.86 4.04
N PHE A 257 -6.54 6.42 5.09
CA PHE A 257 -6.42 5.02 5.46
C PHE A 257 -7.44 4.69 6.55
N SER A 258 -8.47 3.93 6.19
CA SER A 258 -9.62 3.71 7.08
C SER A 258 -9.31 2.81 8.28
N ILE A 259 -10.14 2.93 9.33
CA ILE A 259 -10.10 2.07 10.52
C ILE A 259 -10.18 0.60 10.13
N ALA A 260 -11.12 0.22 9.28
CA ALA A 260 -11.29 -1.18 8.87
C ALA A 260 -10.07 -1.74 8.13
N LEU A 261 -9.47 -0.95 7.23
CA LEU A 261 -8.27 -1.37 6.51
C LEU A 261 -7.06 -1.51 7.45
N LEU A 262 -6.85 -0.58 8.38
CA LEU A 262 -5.76 -0.70 9.34
C LEU A 262 -5.99 -1.88 10.30
N ASN A 263 -7.20 -2.08 10.82
CA ASN A 263 -7.52 -3.23 11.65
C ASN A 263 -7.29 -4.57 10.91
N LYS A 264 -7.64 -4.64 9.62
CA LYS A 264 -7.34 -5.81 8.78
C LYS A 264 -5.83 -6.04 8.68
N ASP A 265 -5.05 -5.00 8.38
CA ASP A 265 -3.60 -5.11 8.24
C ASP A 265 -2.91 -5.47 9.56
N MET A 266 -3.38 -4.95 10.70
CA MET A 266 -2.93 -5.37 12.03
C MET A 266 -3.28 -6.84 12.30
N GLY A 267 -4.42 -7.31 11.77
CA GLY A 267 -4.83 -8.72 11.85
C GLY A 267 -3.89 -9.67 11.11
N ILE A 268 -3.36 -9.26 9.96
CA ILE A 268 -2.36 -10.04 9.23
C ILE A 268 -1.10 -10.25 10.10
N ALA A 269 -0.65 -9.19 10.79
CA ALA A 269 0.50 -9.30 11.69
C ALA A 269 0.19 -10.16 12.94
N ASP A 270 -1.04 -10.14 13.44
CA ASP A 270 -1.48 -10.98 14.55
C ASP A 270 -1.45 -12.47 14.18
N HIS A 271 -1.99 -12.83 13.00
CA HIS A 271 -1.92 -14.22 12.50
C HIS A 271 -0.47 -14.66 12.27
N LEU A 272 0.35 -13.79 11.68
CA LEU A 272 1.77 -14.09 11.51
C LEU A 272 2.48 -14.32 12.85
N ALA A 273 2.14 -13.52 13.88
CA ALA A 273 2.72 -13.70 15.21
C ALA A 273 2.29 -15.04 15.86
N GLU A 274 1.06 -15.49 15.60
CA GLU A 274 0.59 -16.82 16.04
C GLU A 274 1.36 -17.95 15.34
N GLU A 275 1.55 -17.85 14.02
CA GLU A 275 2.34 -18.80 13.23
C GLU A 275 3.80 -18.88 13.69
N GLU A 276 4.41 -17.72 14.00
CA GLU A 276 5.82 -17.62 14.42
C GLU A 276 6.01 -17.74 15.95
N HIS A 277 4.94 -17.97 16.72
CA HIS A 277 4.94 -18.07 18.18
C HIS A 277 5.51 -16.84 18.91
N VAL A 278 5.21 -15.65 18.38
CA VAL A 278 5.62 -14.36 18.96
C VAL A 278 4.47 -13.73 19.75
N GLU A 279 4.68 -13.47 21.03
CA GLU A 279 3.73 -12.73 21.85
C GLU A 279 3.78 -11.23 21.56
N MET A 280 2.62 -10.62 21.27
CA MET A 280 2.51 -9.18 20.96
C MET A 280 1.44 -8.47 21.82
N PRO A 281 1.54 -8.48 23.17
CA PRO A 281 0.49 -7.94 24.03
C PRO A 281 0.24 -6.44 23.83
N VAL A 282 1.27 -5.64 23.58
CA VAL A 282 1.15 -4.19 23.34
C VAL A 282 0.38 -3.92 22.05
N CYS A 283 0.72 -4.63 20.98
CA CYS A 283 0.06 -4.46 19.68
C CYS A 283 -1.39 -4.94 19.71
N ARG A 284 -1.67 -6.05 20.40
CA ARG A 284 -3.03 -6.59 20.58
C ARG A 284 -3.90 -5.61 21.36
N THR A 285 -3.40 -5.06 22.46
CA THR A 285 -4.13 -4.02 23.22
C THR A 285 -4.45 -2.81 22.33
N ALA A 286 -3.49 -2.32 21.56
CA ALA A 286 -3.70 -1.19 20.66
C ALA A 286 -4.74 -1.50 19.56
N ARG A 287 -4.83 -2.76 19.09
CA ARG A 287 -5.77 -3.18 18.07
C ARG A 287 -7.22 -3.12 18.55
N GLU A 288 -7.50 -3.29 19.84
CA GLU A 288 -8.86 -3.22 20.40
C GLU A 288 -9.51 -1.85 20.13
N TYR A 289 -8.77 -0.74 20.16
CA TYR A 289 -9.30 0.58 19.81
C TYR A 289 -9.84 0.66 18.37
N TYR A 290 -9.21 -0.05 17.44
CA TYR A 290 -9.69 -0.11 16.05
C TYR A 290 -10.91 -1.02 15.91
N ARG A 291 -10.98 -2.12 16.67
CA ARG A 291 -12.16 -2.98 16.75
C ARG A 291 -13.36 -2.21 17.31
N GLU A 292 -13.16 -1.48 18.41
CA GLU A 292 -14.20 -0.62 18.98
C GLU A 292 -14.66 0.44 17.97
N GLY A 293 -13.74 1.05 17.22
CA GLY A 293 -14.10 1.98 16.14
C GLY A 293 -14.99 1.34 15.07
N ILE A 294 -14.75 0.08 14.72
CA ILE A 294 -15.60 -0.68 13.77
C ILE A 294 -16.99 -0.91 14.37
N GLU A 295 -17.09 -1.34 15.63
CA GLU A 295 -18.34 -1.59 16.35
C GLU A 295 -19.19 -0.32 16.45
N ARG A 296 -18.56 0.86 16.55
CA ARG A 296 -19.22 2.17 16.53
C ARG A 296 -19.61 2.65 15.12
N GLY A 297 -19.40 1.85 14.07
CA GLY A 297 -19.75 2.19 12.70
C GLY A 297 -18.74 3.10 11.98
N TRP A 298 -17.52 3.25 12.50
CA TRP A 298 -16.46 4.11 11.92
C TRP A 298 -15.57 3.41 10.90
N SER A 299 -15.99 2.26 10.39
CA SER A 299 -15.19 1.40 9.49
C SER A 299 -14.54 2.14 8.33
N LEU A 300 -15.26 3.08 7.71
CA LEU A 300 -14.81 3.84 6.54
C LEU A 300 -14.13 5.17 6.89
N LEU A 301 -14.13 5.57 8.17
CA LEU A 301 -13.48 6.79 8.61
C LEU A 301 -11.97 6.59 8.71
N ASP A 302 -11.22 7.69 8.62
CA ASP A 302 -9.76 7.68 8.79
C ASP A 302 -9.37 7.12 10.16
N ASN A 303 -8.30 6.34 10.21
CA ASN A 303 -7.84 5.68 11.42
C ASN A 303 -7.49 6.62 12.57
N SER A 304 -7.18 7.89 12.29
CA SER A 304 -6.97 8.91 13.33
C SER A 304 -8.24 9.23 14.14
N LYS A 305 -9.43 8.81 13.65
CA LYS A 305 -10.71 8.96 14.36
C LYS A 305 -10.73 8.23 15.71
N ILE A 306 -9.85 7.24 15.93
CA ILE A 306 -9.75 6.58 17.24
C ILE A 306 -9.41 7.55 18.39
N LEU A 307 -8.83 8.74 18.11
CA LEU A 307 -8.61 9.77 19.13
C LEU A 307 -9.92 10.14 19.88
N THR A 308 -11.07 10.02 19.22
CA THR A 308 -12.38 10.27 19.88
C THR A 308 -12.64 9.33 21.05
N LEU A 309 -12.14 8.08 21.02
CA LEU A 309 -12.29 7.15 22.14
C LEU A 309 -11.57 7.67 23.39
N PHE A 310 -10.42 8.27 23.21
CA PHE A 310 -9.61 8.86 24.27
C PHE A 310 -10.23 10.18 24.77
N GLU A 311 -10.78 11.01 23.87
CA GLU A 311 -11.54 12.21 24.24
C GLU A 311 -12.71 11.87 25.17
N GLU A 312 -13.48 10.83 24.82
CA GLU A 312 -14.63 10.36 25.61
C GLU A 312 -14.20 9.79 26.95
N ALA A 313 -13.17 8.94 26.99
CA ALA A 313 -12.63 8.35 28.21
C ALA A 313 -12.06 9.42 29.16
N GLY A 314 -11.35 10.39 28.62
CA GLY A 314 -10.80 11.52 29.39
C GLY A 314 -11.80 12.58 29.78
N GLY A 315 -12.98 12.63 29.15
CA GLY A 315 -13.97 13.71 29.34
C GLY A 315 -13.43 15.07 28.89
N ILE A 316 -12.63 15.09 27.84
CA ILE A 316 -11.97 16.30 27.29
C ILE A 316 -12.19 16.39 25.79
N GLU A 317 -12.00 17.59 25.25
CA GLU A 317 -11.96 17.83 23.81
C GLU A 317 -10.53 18.17 23.38
N ILE A 318 -10.01 17.48 22.36
CA ILE A 318 -8.65 17.67 21.85
C ILE A 318 -8.73 18.35 20.48
N ARG A 319 -8.46 19.64 20.43
CA ARG A 319 -8.50 20.47 19.22
C ARG A 319 -7.24 21.34 19.13
N LEU A 320 -6.87 21.75 17.89
CA LEU A 320 -5.80 22.73 17.62
C LEU A 320 -6.32 24.14 17.79
#